data_c5236a668b1cea1f1a9ed08eba7e948f
#
_entry.id   c5236a668b1cea1f1a9ed08eba7e948f
#
_cell.length_a   1.000
_cell.length_b   1.000
_cell.length_c   1.000
_cell.angle_alpha   90.00
_cell.angle_beta   90.00
_cell.angle_gamma   90.00
#
_symmetry.space_group_name_H-M   'P 1'
#
loop_
_entity.id
_entity.type
_entity.pdbx_description
1 polymer ?
#
loop_
_entity_poly.entity_id
_entity_poly.type
_entity_poly.pdbx_seq_one_letter_code
_entity_poly.pdbx_strand_id
1 'polypeptide(L)' 'MTEQQSLRVVLAELTFPAQRWQIITSADLWGVDAATCERLRRLPLRPEPYRDLQDVLDTLAHR' A
#
# COMPACT_ATOMS: atom_id res chain seq x y z
N MET A 1 -13.08 -4.17 10.63
CA MET A 1 -12.46 -3.20 9.72
C MET A 1 -12.34 -3.81 8.34
N THR A 2 -12.68 -3.06 7.31
CA THR A 2 -12.59 -3.55 5.94
C THR A 2 -11.15 -3.44 5.44
N GLU A 3 -10.88 -4.14 4.34
CA GLU A 3 -9.56 -4.08 3.71
C GLU A 3 -9.19 -2.65 3.33
N GLN A 4 -10.15 -1.91 2.77
CA GLN A 4 -9.89 -0.53 2.39
C GLN A 4 -9.56 0.35 3.59
N GLN A 5 -10.24 0.13 4.70
CA GLN A 5 -9.96 0.90 5.91
C GLN A 5 -8.57 0.59 6.43
N SER A 6 -8.17 -0.68 6.40
CA SER A 6 -6.83 -1.06 6.79
C SER A 6 -5.78 -0.39 5.91
N LEU A 7 -6.01 -0.40 4.60
CA LEU A 7 -5.10 0.26 3.68
C LEU A 7 -4.99 1.75 3.95
N ARG A 8 -6.13 2.41 4.20
CA ARG A 8 -6.11 3.85 4.44
C ARG A 8 -5.34 4.20 5.70
N VAL A 9 -5.50 3.40 6.74
CA VAL A 9 -4.80 3.65 8.00
C VAL A 9 -3.29 3.52 7.80
N VAL A 10 -2.86 2.43 7.18
CA VAL A 10 -1.43 2.18 6.96
C VAL A 10 -0.83 3.25 6.06
N LEU A 11 -1.48 3.53 4.94
CA LEU A 11 -0.92 4.42 3.94
C LEU A 11 -0.97 5.88 4.37
N ALA A 12 -1.91 6.23 5.27
CA ALA A 12 -1.97 7.59 5.80
C ALA A 12 -0.77 7.90 6.68
N GLU A 13 -0.14 6.88 7.26
CA GLU A 13 1.04 7.07 8.11
C GLU A 13 2.34 7.11 7.32
N LEU A 14 2.27 6.81 6.04
CA LEU A 14 3.45 6.85 5.18
C LEU A 14 3.74 8.27 4.71
N THR A 15 5.02 8.54 4.55
CA THR A 15 5.45 9.79 3.92
C THR A 15 5.56 9.56 2.43
N PHE A 16 4.69 10.18 1.68
CA PHE A 16 4.72 10.08 0.22
C PHE A 16 5.60 11.18 -0.37
N PRO A 17 6.23 10.92 -1.49
CA PRO A 17 6.17 9.69 -2.28
C PRO A 17 6.85 8.51 -1.57
N ALA A 18 6.34 7.30 -1.82
CA ALA A 18 6.82 6.10 -1.16
C ALA A 18 7.05 4.98 -2.16
N GLN A 19 8.13 4.25 -1.95
CA GLN A 19 8.47 3.11 -2.79
C GLN A 19 7.62 1.90 -2.39
N ARG A 20 7.52 0.94 -3.31
CA ARG A 20 6.77 -0.28 -3.05
C ARG A 20 7.20 -0.97 -1.76
N TRP A 21 8.51 -1.11 -1.55
CA TRP A 21 9.01 -1.80 -0.36
C TRP A 21 8.63 -1.07 0.92
N GLN A 22 8.57 0.25 0.87
CA GLN A 22 8.17 1.04 2.04
C GLN A 22 6.70 0.78 2.39
N ILE A 23 5.86 0.69 1.39
CA ILE A 23 4.45 0.40 1.59
C ILE A 23 4.26 -0.97 2.23
N ILE A 24 4.95 -1.98 1.70
CA ILE A 24 4.83 -3.34 2.19
C ILE A 24 5.37 -3.44 3.63
N THR A 25 6.52 -2.81 3.88
CA THR A 25 7.13 -2.83 5.20
C THR A 25 6.20 -2.17 6.23
N SER A 26 5.58 -1.05 5.86
CA SER A 26 4.66 -0.37 6.77
C SER A 26 3.46 -1.24 7.08
N ALA A 27 2.93 -1.95 6.09
CA ALA A 27 1.81 -2.85 6.31
C ALA A 27 2.17 -3.95 7.31
N ASP A 28 3.37 -4.51 7.17
CA ASP A 28 3.83 -5.54 8.10
C ASP A 28 3.98 -4.99 9.51
N LEU A 29 4.52 -3.79 9.64
CA LEU A 29 4.70 -3.16 10.94
C LEU A 29 3.39 -2.86 11.63
N TRP A 30 2.38 -2.46 10.87
CA TRP A 30 1.07 -2.13 11.42
C TRP A 30 0.22 -3.37 11.69
N GLY A 31 0.68 -4.53 11.22
CA GLY A 31 -0.01 -5.77 11.50
C GLY A 31 -1.34 -5.91 10.78
N VAL A 32 -1.42 -5.40 9.54
CA VAL A 32 -2.65 -5.55 8.76
C VAL A 32 -2.87 -7.02 8.40
N ASP A 33 -4.09 -7.36 8.06
CA ASP A 33 -4.44 -8.74 7.75
C ASP A 33 -3.69 -9.27 6.53
N ALA A 34 -3.63 -10.60 6.43
CA ALA A 34 -2.87 -11.25 5.37
C ALA A 34 -3.40 -10.91 3.99
N ALA A 35 -4.72 -10.79 3.84
CA ALA A 35 -5.30 -10.47 2.54
C ALA A 35 -4.84 -9.10 2.04
N THR A 36 -4.79 -8.12 2.95
CA THR A 36 -4.34 -6.78 2.60
C THR A 36 -2.86 -6.80 2.24
N CYS A 37 -2.04 -7.51 3.01
CA CYS A 37 -0.62 -7.63 2.71
C CYS A 37 -0.40 -8.27 1.35
N GLU A 38 -1.15 -9.31 1.03
CA GLU A 38 -1.05 -9.97 -0.26
C GLU A 38 -1.37 -9.01 -1.41
N ARG A 39 -2.39 -8.20 -1.23
CA ARG A 39 -2.73 -7.23 -2.27
C ARG A 39 -1.62 -6.21 -2.47
N LEU A 40 -1.02 -5.74 -1.39
CA LEU A 40 0.08 -4.79 -1.50
C LEU A 40 1.29 -5.40 -2.18
N ARG A 41 1.54 -6.69 -1.96
CA ARG A 41 2.65 -7.37 -2.60
C ARG A 41 2.46 -7.51 -4.09
N ARG A 42 1.24 -7.35 -4.60
CA ARG A 42 0.96 -7.40 -6.02
C ARG A 42 1.22 -6.08 -6.73
N LEU A 43 1.57 -5.04 -6.00
CA LEU A 43 1.94 -3.78 -6.62
C LEU A 43 3.12 -4.01 -7.55
N PRO A 44 3.07 -3.48 -8.78
CA PRO A 44 4.18 -3.68 -9.71
C PRO A 44 5.42 -2.94 -9.26
N LEU A 45 6.57 -3.54 -9.53
CA LEU A 45 7.85 -2.87 -9.35
C LEU A 45 7.99 -1.81 -10.44
N ARG A 46 8.31 -0.61 -10.02
CA ARG A 46 8.53 0.47 -10.99
C ARG A 46 9.58 1.42 -10.44
N PRO A 47 10.31 2.11 -11.33
CA PRO A 47 11.39 3.02 -10.89
C PRO A 47 10.86 4.23 -10.13
N GLU A 48 9.66 4.71 -10.48
CA GLU A 48 9.09 5.86 -9.78
C GLU A 48 8.40 5.44 -8.49
N PRO A 49 8.51 6.23 -7.43
CA PRO A 49 7.72 5.96 -6.24
C PRO A 49 6.25 6.24 -6.47
N TYR A 50 5.41 5.68 -5.60
CA TYR A 50 3.97 6.00 -5.62
C TYR A 50 3.81 7.39 -5.03
N ARG A 51 3.05 8.24 -5.72
CA ARG A 51 2.98 9.66 -5.40
C ARG A 51 2.13 9.95 -4.17
N ASP A 52 1.07 9.18 -4.00
CA ASP A 52 0.16 9.38 -2.88
C ASP A 52 -0.70 8.13 -2.70
N LEU A 53 -1.59 8.20 -1.71
CA LEU A 53 -2.50 7.11 -1.42
C LEU A 53 -3.36 6.74 -2.63
N GLN A 54 -3.86 7.73 -3.34
CA GLN A 54 -4.73 7.48 -4.49
C GLN A 54 -3.98 6.74 -5.59
N ASP A 55 -2.71 7.07 -5.80
CA ASP A 55 -1.89 6.37 -6.78
C ASP A 55 -1.81 4.88 -6.47
N VAL A 56 -1.62 4.53 -5.20
CA VAL A 56 -1.58 3.14 -4.77
C VAL A 56 -2.92 2.45 -5.02
N LEU A 57 -4.01 3.10 -4.61
CA LEU A 57 -5.34 2.52 -4.76
C LEU A 57 -5.72 2.34 -6.22
N ASP A 58 -5.38 3.31 -7.06
CA ASP A 58 -5.65 3.22 -8.49
C ASP A 58 -4.89 2.06 -9.12
N THR A 59 -3.63 1.89 -8.73
CA THR A 59 -2.81 0.80 -9.25
C THR A 59 -3.40 -0.55 -8.86
N LEU A 60 -3.86 -0.69 -7.63
CA LEU A 60 -4.47 -1.93 -7.17
C LEU A 60 -5.79 -2.21 -7.89
N ALA A 61 -6.53 -1.18 -8.23
CA ALA A 61 -7.81 -1.33 -8.92
C ALA A 61 -7.64 -1.69 -10.38
N HIS A 62 -6.52 -1.33 -10.99
CA HIS A 62 -6.27 -1.54 -12.42
C HIS A 62 -5.55 -2.85 -12.70
N ARG A 63 -6.00 -3.89 -12.13
CA ARG A 63 -5.36 -5.19 -12.29
C ARG A 63 -5.90 -5.97 -13.46
#